data_ec845df84ae8c686f2b91a296c4580be
#
_entry.id   ec845df84ae8c686f2b91a296c4580be
#
_cell.length_a   1.000
_cell.length_b   1.000
_cell.length_c   1.000
_cell.angle_alpha   90.00
_cell.angle_beta   90.00
_cell.angle_gamma   90.00
#
_symmetry.space_group_name_H-M   'P 1'
#
loop_
_entity.id
_entity.type
_entity.pdbx_description
1 polymer ?
#
loop_
_entity_poly.entity_id
_entity_poly.type
_entity_poly.pdbx_seq_one_letter_code
_entity_poly.pdbx_strand_id
1 'polypeptide(L)'
;MKLKLLFLAFLVLSTSAIVEKSPVTIYMIGDSTMANRNLKNPKNKERGWGMMLGSFFPSDKVVVSNHAASGRSTKSFINEKRWARVVALIKPGDYVFIQFGHNDEKKENPKLYTEPGGTFDDNLRKFVNETRAKGGIPVLFNSIVRRKFCQDAAGQFTDSLLDTHGEYLLSPKRVAEELNVSFIDMNKMTHDLVCQMGPEKSKELYMWAGKKDDTHLNIKGSRVFAGMAIDAVGKKIPELGKYIRHFDYVVATDGSGDFFTLDEALKAIPAKKKCTVLVRTGQYSSKPEIKNKLIQITEDEGVTYGSPVL
;
A
#
# COMPACT_ATOMS: atom_id res chain seq x y z
N MET A 1 -32.74 33.01 67.56
CA MET A 1 -31.69 33.22 66.53
C MET A 1 -31.67 32.00 65.63
N LYS A 2 -32.19 32.11 64.40
CA LYS A 2 -32.27 30.99 63.43
C LYS A 2 -31.12 31.15 62.45
N LEU A 3 -30.13 30.22 62.51
CA LEU A 3 -28.97 30.16 61.61
C LEU A 3 -29.42 29.56 60.28
N LYS A 4 -29.42 30.34 59.18
CA LYS A 4 -29.69 29.83 57.81
C LYS A 4 -28.37 29.31 57.22
N LEU A 5 -28.26 27.98 57.04
CA LEU A 5 -27.18 27.35 56.26
C LEU A 5 -27.44 27.60 54.77
N LEU A 6 -26.53 28.31 54.13
CA LEU A 6 -26.52 28.48 52.69
C LEU A 6 -25.67 27.31 52.09
N PHE A 7 -26.35 26.40 51.37
CA PHE A 7 -25.67 25.36 50.57
C PHE A 7 -25.27 25.96 49.21
N LEU A 8 -23.97 26.18 49.02
CA LEU A 8 -23.39 26.59 47.75
C LEU A 8 -23.12 25.31 46.92
N ALA A 9 -23.98 24.99 45.94
CA ALA A 9 -23.77 23.89 45.01
C ALA A 9 -22.70 24.31 43.98
N PHE A 10 -21.50 23.74 44.07
CA PHE A 10 -20.48 23.87 43.03
C PHE A 10 -20.84 22.96 41.86
N LEU A 11 -21.32 23.52 40.75
CA LEU A 11 -21.53 22.83 39.48
C LEU A 11 -20.17 22.69 38.78
N VAL A 12 -19.53 21.53 38.92
CA VAL A 12 -18.32 21.19 38.16
C VAL A 12 -18.74 20.84 36.71
N LEU A 13 -18.64 21.80 35.81
CA LEU A 13 -18.73 21.58 34.37
C LEU A 13 -17.46 20.82 33.94
N SER A 14 -17.54 19.50 33.86
CA SER A 14 -16.52 18.69 33.19
C SER A 14 -16.62 18.90 31.68
N THR A 15 -15.85 19.84 31.15
CA THR A 15 -15.58 19.91 29.70
C THR A 15 -14.71 18.71 29.33
N SER A 16 -15.33 17.62 28.86
CA SER A 16 -14.60 16.56 28.20
C SER A 16 -14.01 17.14 26.90
N ALA A 17 -12.74 17.53 26.94
CA ALA A 17 -11.99 17.84 25.74
C ALA A 17 -12.04 16.59 24.85
N ILE A 18 -12.63 16.70 23.66
CA ILE A 18 -12.54 15.67 22.63
C ILE A 18 -11.05 15.65 22.23
N VAL A 19 -10.29 14.70 22.80
CA VAL A 19 -8.93 14.44 22.36
C VAL A 19 -9.05 13.86 20.98
N GLU A 20 -8.78 14.66 19.97
CA GLU A 20 -8.73 14.19 18.59
C GLU A 20 -7.64 13.11 18.48
N LYS A 21 -8.06 11.89 18.19
CA LYS A 21 -7.15 10.75 18.14
C LYS A 21 -6.20 10.95 16.97
N SER A 22 -4.90 10.99 17.25
CA SER A 22 -3.86 11.04 16.19
C SER A 22 -4.11 9.96 15.13
N PRO A 23 -3.81 10.26 13.86
CA PRO A 23 -3.98 9.27 12.79
C PRO A 23 -3.18 8.01 13.09
N VAL A 24 -3.76 6.86 12.73
CA VAL A 24 -3.07 5.57 12.82
C VAL A 24 -2.05 5.49 11.69
N THR A 25 -0.85 4.95 11.97
CA THR A 25 0.17 4.75 10.94
C THR A 25 0.18 3.30 10.45
N ILE A 26 0.20 3.13 9.13
CA ILE A 26 0.50 1.85 8.47
C ILE A 26 1.95 1.90 8.00
N TYR A 27 2.84 1.22 8.71
CA TYR A 27 4.21 0.98 8.25
C TYR A 27 4.21 -0.18 7.26
N MET A 28 4.84 0.00 6.11
CA MET A 28 4.96 -1.05 5.11
C MET A 28 6.41 -1.47 4.96
N ILE A 29 6.68 -2.77 5.09
CA ILE A 29 8.00 -3.36 4.85
C ILE A 29 7.90 -4.43 3.79
N GLY A 30 8.86 -4.45 2.87
CA GLY A 30 8.83 -5.35 1.73
C GLY A 30 9.93 -5.08 0.71
N ASP A 31 9.76 -5.70 -0.44
CA ASP A 31 10.68 -5.62 -1.57
C ASP A 31 10.28 -4.58 -2.63
N SER A 32 10.82 -4.75 -3.85
CA SER A 32 10.58 -3.83 -4.98
C SER A 32 9.13 -3.75 -5.44
N THR A 33 8.34 -4.80 -5.25
CA THR A 33 6.94 -4.83 -5.71
C THR A 33 6.03 -3.95 -4.86
N MET A 34 6.44 -3.65 -3.62
CA MET A 34 5.76 -2.76 -2.69
C MET A 34 6.40 -1.36 -2.60
N ALA A 35 7.69 -1.22 -2.92
CA ALA A 35 8.49 -0.04 -2.62
C ALA A 35 8.08 1.23 -3.39
N ASN A 36 8.33 2.38 -2.77
CA ASN A 36 8.32 3.66 -3.45
C ASN A 36 9.41 3.71 -4.54
N ARG A 37 9.15 4.46 -5.62
CA ARG A 37 10.09 4.62 -6.73
C ARG A 37 10.69 6.03 -6.76
N ASN A 38 11.93 6.08 -7.24
CA ASN A 38 12.57 7.36 -7.50
C ASN A 38 11.95 8.01 -8.75
N LEU A 39 11.42 9.21 -8.59
CA LEU A 39 10.70 9.97 -9.61
C LEU A 39 11.54 11.08 -10.24
N LYS A 40 12.86 11.16 -9.97
CA LYS A 40 13.75 12.14 -10.62
C LYS A 40 13.70 12.03 -12.15
N ASN A 41 13.45 10.82 -12.67
CA ASN A 41 13.14 10.64 -14.09
C ASN A 41 11.61 10.64 -14.27
N PRO A 42 11.00 11.67 -14.87
CA PRO A 42 9.54 11.75 -15.06
C PRO A 42 8.99 10.69 -16.02
N LYS A 43 9.87 10.05 -16.83
CA LYS A 43 9.50 8.93 -17.71
C LYS A 43 9.39 7.61 -16.95
N ASN A 44 9.81 7.55 -15.68
CA ASN A 44 9.69 6.34 -14.88
C ASN A 44 8.22 6.08 -14.51
N LYS A 45 7.63 5.08 -15.14
CA LYS A 45 6.25 4.62 -14.89
C LYS A 45 6.16 3.50 -13.85
N GLU A 46 7.29 2.97 -13.39
CA GLU A 46 7.34 1.89 -12.40
C GLU A 46 6.91 2.38 -11.03
N ARG A 47 6.01 1.64 -10.39
CA ARG A 47 5.54 1.87 -9.00
C ARG A 47 5.47 0.54 -8.26
N GLY A 48 5.74 0.56 -6.96
CA GLY A 48 5.30 -0.53 -6.10
C GLY A 48 3.85 -0.28 -5.64
N TRP A 49 3.09 -1.34 -5.41
CA TRP A 49 1.68 -1.19 -5.00
C TRP A 49 1.54 -0.42 -3.67
N GLY A 50 2.51 -0.55 -2.77
CA GLY A 50 2.53 0.19 -1.50
C GLY A 50 2.63 1.70 -1.67
N MET A 51 3.22 2.18 -2.79
CA MET A 51 3.29 3.61 -3.08
C MET A 51 1.91 4.24 -3.30
N MET A 52 0.95 3.46 -3.81
CA MET A 52 -0.41 3.91 -4.10
C MET A 52 -1.36 3.83 -2.90
N LEU A 53 -0.98 3.12 -1.83
CA LEU A 53 -1.88 2.75 -0.75
C LEU A 53 -2.46 3.96 0.00
N GLY A 54 -1.66 5.00 0.20
CA GLY A 54 -2.08 6.20 0.93
C GLY A 54 -3.28 6.92 0.32
N SER A 55 -3.55 6.75 -0.98
CA SER A 55 -4.69 7.38 -1.65
C SER A 55 -6.05 6.76 -1.27
N PHE A 56 -6.05 5.59 -0.66
CA PHE A 56 -7.27 4.92 -0.22
C PHE A 56 -7.72 5.37 1.18
N PHE A 57 -7.00 6.28 1.83
CA PHE A 57 -7.34 6.78 3.16
C PHE A 57 -7.35 8.30 3.24
N PRO A 58 -8.21 8.88 4.07
CA PRO A 58 -8.04 10.26 4.53
C PRO A 58 -6.77 10.38 5.37
N SER A 59 -5.92 11.36 5.09
CA SER A 59 -4.62 11.52 5.73
C SER A 59 -4.70 11.91 7.22
N ASP A 60 -5.81 12.51 7.63
CA ASP A 60 -6.15 12.83 9.02
C ASP A 60 -6.56 11.60 9.85
N LYS A 61 -6.87 10.47 9.21
CA LYS A 61 -7.27 9.22 9.87
C LYS A 61 -6.20 8.14 9.78
N VAL A 62 -5.56 7.99 8.62
CA VAL A 62 -4.55 6.94 8.38
C VAL A 62 -3.39 7.51 7.58
N VAL A 63 -2.18 7.40 8.12
CA VAL A 63 -0.92 7.73 7.45
C VAL A 63 -0.25 6.45 6.96
N VAL A 64 0.15 6.41 5.69
CA VAL A 64 0.93 5.29 5.13
C VAL A 64 2.40 5.66 5.05
N SER A 65 3.24 4.93 5.79
CA SER A 65 4.69 5.10 5.83
C SER A 65 5.37 3.90 5.18
N ASN A 66 5.71 4.02 3.89
CA ASN A 66 6.24 2.92 3.11
C ASN A 66 7.78 2.86 3.19
N HIS A 67 8.30 1.85 3.92
CA HIS A 67 9.72 1.55 4.11
C HIS A 67 10.21 0.38 3.25
N ALA A 68 9.36 -0.20 2.40
CA ALA A 68 9.76 -1.25 1.48
C ALA A 68 10.91 -0.79 0.59
N ALA A 69 11.83 -1.69 0.24
CA ALA A 69 13.05 -1.35 -0.46
C ALA A 69 13.35 -2.34 -1.60
N SER A 70 13.64 -1.79 -2.80
CA SER A 70 13.93 -2.59 -3.99
C SER A 70 15.13 -3.52 -3.78
N GLY A 71 14.97 -4.79 -4.19
CA GLY A 71 16.02 -5.80 -4.12
C GLY A 71 16.28 -6.38 -2.72
N ARG A 72 15.44 -6.08 -1.72
CA ARG A 72 15.62 -6.59 -0.35
C ARG A 72 14.80 -7.84 -0.11
N SER A 73 15.45 -8.83 0.49
CA SER A 73 14.84 -9.98 1.14
C SER A 73 14.62 -9.68 2.62
N THR A 74 13.91 -10.55 3.33
CA THR A 74 13.79 -10.46 4.80
C THR A 74 15.15 -10.37 5.47
N LYS A 75 16.11 -11.22 5.06
CA LYS A 75 17.49 -11.27 5.57
C LYS A 75 18.22 -9.95 5.37
N SER A 76 18.25 -9.43 4.13
CA SER A 76 18.96 -8.19 3.85
C SER A 76 18.30 -6.97 4.50
N PHE A 77 16.98 -6.96 4.61
CA PHE A 77 16.23 -5.91 5.30
C PHE A 77 16.59 -5.81 6.79
N ILE A 78 16.80 -6.98 7.44
CA ILE A 78 17.27 -7.06 8.83
C ILE A 78 18.74 -6.62 8.92
N ASN A 79 19.61 -7.20 8.09
CA ASN A 79 21.07 -6.97 8.15
C ASN A 79 21.45 -5.51 7.86
N GLU A 80 20.72 -4.82 6.98
CA GLU A 80 20.87 -3.39 6.70
C GLU A 80 20.27 -2.49 7.79
N LYS A 81 19.81 -3.05 8.90
CA LYS A 81 19.14 -2.36 10.01
C LYS A 81 17.89 -1.56 9.58
N ARG A 82 17.29 -1.91 8.42
CA ARG A 82 16.06 -1.27 7.94
C ARG A 82 14.91 -1.57 8.88
N TRP A 83 14.76 -2.83 9.28
CA TRP A 83 13.77 -3.25 10.24
C TRP A 83 13.91 -2.54 11.59
N ALA A 84 15.11 -2.46 12.13
CA ALA A 84 15.35 -1.78 13.41
C ALA A 84 14.90 -0.30 13.37
N ARG A 85 15.07 0.39 12.24
CA ARG A 85 14.58 1.76 12.07
C ARG A 85 13.04 1.84 12.09
N VAL A 86 12.35 0.86 11.47
CA VAL A 86 10.89 0.81 11.46
C VAL A 86 10.34 0.51 12.85
N VAL A 87 10.88 -0.50 13.53
CA VAL A 87 10.48 -0.87 14.90
C VAL A 87 10.56 0.32 15.88
N ALA A 88 11.56 1.17 15.71
CA ALA A 88 11.73 2.34 16.57
C ALA A 88 10.61 3.39 16.41
N LEU A 89 9.87 3.36 15.29
CA LEU A 89 8.79 4.32 14.99
C LEU A 89 7.41 3.83 15.45
N ILE A 90 7.23 2.52 15.60
CA ILE A 90 5.93 1.89 15.89
C ILE A 90 5.41 2.35 17.25
N LYS A 91 4.15 2.76 17.26
CA LYS A 91 3.37 3.13 18.46
C LYS A 91 2.22 2.13 18.66
N PRO A 92 1.69 2.00 19.87
CA PRO A 92 0.50 1.18 20.12
C PRO A 92 -0.67 1.56 19.21
N GLY A 93 -1.24 0.56 18.53
CA GLY A 93 -2.34 0.72 17.59
C GLY A 93 -1.93 0.99 16.13
N ASP A 94 -0.64 1.20 15.84
CA ASP A 94 -0.14 1.26 14.47
C ASP A 94 -0.15 -0.13 13.81
N TYR A 95 -0.18 -0.16 12.49
CA TYR A 95 -0.14 -1.39 11.71
C TYR A 95 1.23 -1.57 11.04
N VAL A 96 1.64 -2.82 10.86
CA VAL A 96 2.81 -3.16 10.03
C VAL A 96 2.39 -4.16 8.96
N PHE A 97 2.43 -3.74 7.70
CA PHE A 97 2.17 -4.58 6.53
C PHE A 97 3.47 -5.16 6.02
N ILE A 98 3.56 -6.49 5.95
CA ILE A 98 4.80 -7.24 5.73
C ILE A 98 4.65 -8.09 4.47
N GLN A 99 5.40 -7.79 3.40
CA GLN A 99 5.41 -8.57 2.16
C GLN A 99 6.84 -8.75 1.64
N PHE A 100 7.31 -9.99 1.64
CA PHE A 100 8.60 -10.40 1.08
C PHE A 100 8.45 -11.72 0.30
N GLY A 101 9.52 -12.14 -0.39
CA GLY A 101 9.61 -13.40 -1.12
C GLY A 101 10.45 -13.29 -2.38
N HIS A 102 10.17 -12.30 -3.26
CA HIS A 102 10.82 -12.14 -4.57
C HIS A 102 12.35 -12.14 -4.55
N ASN A 103 12.97 -11.80 -3.43
CA ASN A 103 14.42 -11.79 -3.28
C ASN A 103 14.90 -12.88 -2.32
N ASP A 104 14.07 -13.34 -1.41
CA ASP A 104 14.35 -14.43 -0.50
C ASP A 104 14.57 -15.75 -1.23
N GLU A 105 13.89 -15.95 -2.36
CA GLU A 105 13.97 -17.15 -3.22
C GLU A 105 15.25 -17.25 -4.08
N LYS A 106 16.13 -16.23 -4.07
CA LYS A 106 17.34 -16.19 -4.90
C LYS A 106 18.45 -17.03 -4.31
N LYS A 107 18.41 -18.35 -4.53
CA LYS A 107 19.37 -19.33 -4.00
C LYS A 107 20.81 -19.03 -4.36
N GLU A 108 21.03 -18.44 -5.53
CA GLU A 108 22.34 -18.04 -6.04
C GLU A 108 22.96 -16.84 -5.30
N ASN A 109 22.16 -16.14 -4.49
CA ASN A 109 22.63 -14.96 -3.74
C ASN A 109 22.51 -15.16 -2.23
N PRO A 110 23.58 -15.63 -1.56
CA PRO A 110 23.56 -15.94 -0.12
C PRO A 110 23.31 -14.71 0.78
N LYS A 111 23.47 -13.48 0.26
CA LYS A 111 23.14 -12.25 0.99
C LYS A 111 21.64 -11.99 1.05
N LEU A 112 20.87 -12.59 0.13
CA LEU A 112 19.43 -12.42 0.02
C LEU A 112 18.67 -13.68 0.44
N TYR A 113 19.18 -14.84 0.04
CA TYR A 113 18.50 -16.11 0.21
C TYR A 113 18.15 -16.43 1.65
N THR A 114 16.92 -16.92 1.83
CA THR A 114 16.40 -17.52 3.07
C THR A 114 15.59 -18.76 2.71
N GLU A 115 15.61 -19.78 3.57
CA GLU A 115 14.90 -21.04 3.36
C GLU A 115 13.45 -20.93 3.79
N PRO A 116 12.44 -21.26 2.94
CA PRO A 116 11.05 -21.35 3.34
C PRO A 116 10.85 -22.52 4.30
N GLY A 117 10.03 -22.33 5.34
CA GLY A 117 9.93 -23.29 6.46
C GLY A 117 11.07 -23.22 7.47
N GLY A 118 12.11 -22.46 7.18
CA GLY A 118 13.28 -22.19 8.02
C GLY A 118 13.49 -20.71 8.24
N THR A 119 14.63 -20.18 7.77
CA THR A 119 15.07 -18.81 8.02
C THR A 119 14.12 -17.74 7.47
N PHE A 120 13.36 -18.01 6.40
CA PHE A 120 12.33 -17.09 5.91
C PHE A 120 11.21 -16.94 6.95
N ASP A 121 10.68 -18.07 7.44
CA ASP A 121 9.63 -18.10 8.47
C ASP A 121 10.11 -17.46 9.78
N ASP A 122 11.36 -17.72 10.19
CA ASP A 122 11.95 -17.13 11.40
C ASP A 122 12.02 -15.58 11.30
N ASN A 123 12.38 -15.07 10.13
CA ASN A 123 12.39 -13.63 9.90
C ASN A 123 10.97 -13.04 9.93
N LEU A 124 9.97 -13.74 9.40
CA LEU A 124 8.56 -13.32 9.48
C LEU A 124 8.07 -13.32 10.93
N ARG A 125 8.39 -14.37 11.71
CA ARG A 125 8.08 -14.44 13.17
C ARG A 125 8.72 -13.27 13.90
N LYS A 126 9.97 -12.95 13.60
CA LYS A 126 10.67 -11.79 14.17
C LYS A 126 9.91 -10.50 13.91
N PHE A 127 9.51 -10.22 12.66
CA PHE A 127 8.75 -9.02 12.31
C PHE A 127 7.43 -8.93 13.06
N VAL A 128 6.70 -10.03 13.16
CA VAL A 128 5.43 -10.13 13.89
C VAL A 128 5.63 -9.87 15.37
N ASN A 129 6.55 -10.58 16.02
CA ASN A 129 6.75 -10.52 17.46
C ASN A 129 7.26 -9.16 17.92
N GLU A 130 8.21 -8.56 17.18
CA GLU A 130 8.75 -7.24 17.52
C GLU A 130 7.73 -6.12 17.24
N THR A 131 6.86 -6.27 16.23
CA THR A 131 5.72 -5.37 16.02
C THR A 131 4.79 -5.40 17.24
N ARG A 132 4.40 -6.60 17.70
CA ARG A 132 3.54 -6.77 18.86
C ARG A 132 4.17 -6.25 20.15
N ALA A 133 5.47 -6.44 20.33
CA ALA A 133 6.21 -5.93 21.49
C ALA A 133 6.15 -4.39 21.59
N LYS A 134 5.89 -3.69 20.47
CA LYS A 134 5.65 -2.24 20.41
C LYS A 134 4.17 -1.87 20.51
N GLY A 135 3.26 -2.83 20.70
CA GLY A 135 1.82 -2.61 20.69
C GLY A 135 1.24 -2.40 19.28
N GLY A 136 2.02 -2.66 18.23
CA GLY A 136 1.59 -2.61 16.84
C GLY A 136 0.85 -3.87 16.41
N ILE A 137 0.13 -3.78 15.30
CA ILE A 137 -0.71 -4.84 14.72
C ILE A 137 -0.08 -5.31 13.41
N PRO A 138 0.56 -6.50 13.37
CA PRO A 138 1.14 -7.03 12.15
C PRO A 138 0.09 -7.62 11.22
N VAL A 139 0.31 -7.45 9.90
CA VAL A 139 -0.46 -8.08 8.83
C VAL A 139 0.51 -8.68 7.82
N LEU A 140 0.41 -9.98 7.59
CA LEU A 140 1.26 -10.71 6.65
C LEU A 140 0.59 -10.80 5.28
N PHE A 141 1.41 -10.60 4.25
CA PHE A 141 1.05 -10.76 2.84
C PHE A 141 2.04 -11.73 2.19
N ASN A 142 1.57 -12.57 1.27
CA ASN A 142 2.49 -13.25 0.36
C ASN A 142 2.79 -12.38 -0.87
N SER A 143 3.73 -12.85 -1.71
CA SER A 143 4.19 -12.14 -2.91
C SER A 143 3.08 -11.98 -3.94
N ILE A 144 3.03 -10.83 -4.62
CA ILE A 144 2.20 -10.69 -5.82
C ILE A 144 2.69 -11.63 -6.93
N VAL A 145 1.81 -11.98 -7.86
CA VAL A 145 2.15 -12.88 -8.97
C VAL A 145 3.12 -12.21 -9.96
N ARG A 146 4.03 -13.02 -10.54
CA ARG A 146 4.73 -12.65 -11.77
C ARG A 146 3.87 -13.03 -12.97
N ARG A 147 3.82 -12.20 -14.00
CA ARG A 147 3.08 -12.40 -15.23
C ARG A 147 3.78 -13.39 -16.18
N LYS A 148 4.16 -14.55 -15.67
CA LYS A 148 4.81 -15.60 -16.46
C LYS A 148 3.80 -16.64 -16.90
N PHE A 149 3.19 -16.43 -18.07
CA PHE A 149 2.27 -17.39 -18.67
C PHE A 149 3.01 -18.64 -19.17
N CYS A 150 2.37 -19.79 -18.98
CA CYS A 150 2.81 -21.05 -19.57
C CYS A 150 2.69 -20.98 -21.09
N GLN A 151 3.51 -21.76 -21.79
CA GLN A 151 3.41 -21.98 -23.23
C GLN A 151 3.05 -23.44 -23.50
N ASP A 152 2.25 -23.64 -24.53
CA ASP A 152 1.96 -24.97 -25.07
C ASP A 152 3.13 -25.53 -25.93
N ALA A 153 2.98 -26.70 -26.47
CA ALA A 153 4.00 -27.35 -27.31
C ALA A 153 4.31 -26.57 -28.60
N ALA A 154 3.41 -25.71 -29.07
CA ALA A 154 3.61 -24.83 -30.22
C ALA A 154 4.21 -23.47 -29.84
N GLY A 155 4.51 -23.24 -28.54
CA GLY A 155 5.06 -21.97 -28.04
C GLY A 155 4.02 -20.87 -27.88
N GLN A 156 2.72 -21.19 -27.97
CA GLN A 156 1.64 -20.23 -27.75
C GLN A 156 1.36 -20.08 -26.25
N PHE A 157 1.12 -18.85 -25.77
CA PHE A 157 0.73 -18.63 -24.38
C PHE A 157 -0.63 -19.25 -24.08
N THR A 158 -0.70 -19.95 -22.96
CA THR A 158 -1.95 -20.45 -22.36
C THR A 158 -2.51 -19.40 -21.38
N ASP A 159 -3.68 -19.67 -20.81
CA ASP A 159 -4.28 -18.81 -19.77
C ASP A 159 -3.75 -19.12 -18.36
N SER A 160 -2.77 -20.00 -18.23
CA SER A 160 -2.18 -20.43 -16.96
C SER A 160 -0.86 -19.73 -16.70
N LEU A 161 -0.62 -19.37 -15.44
CA LEU A 161 0.63 -18.80 -14.97
C LEU A 161 1.51 -19.86 -14.32
N LEU A 162 2.83 -19.73 -14.52
CA LEU A 162 3.80 -20.52 -13.79
C LEU A 162 3.84 -20.07 -12.33
N ASP A 163 3.79 -21.03 -11.39
CA ASP A 163 4.17 -20.74 -10.02
C ASP A 163 5.69 -20.51 -9.95
N THR A 164 6.07 -19.27 -9.66
CA THR A 164 7.46 -18.86 -9.60
C THR A 164 7.96 -18.66 -8.16
N HIS A 165 7.11 -18.87 -7.15
CA HIS A 165 7.41 -18.61 -5.76
C HIS A 165 7.41 -19.87 -4.89
N GLY A 166 6.66 -20.92 -5.29
CA GLY A 166 6.58 -22.18 -4.53
C GLY A 166 6.27 -21.98 -3.05
N GLU A 167 7.05 -22.63 -2.21
CA GLU A 167 6.85 -22.63 -0.76
C GLU A 167 6.90 -21.25 -0.09
N TYR A 168 7.49 -20.23 -0.74
CA TYR A 168 7.48 -18.85 -0.21
C TYR A 168 6.08 -18.24 -0.15
N LEU A 169 5.10 -18.77 -0.91
CA LEU A 169 3.71 -18.33 -0.81
C LEU A 169 3.02 -18.86 0.44
N LEU A 170 3.44 -20.05 0.91
CA LEU A 170 2.84 -20.74 2.05
C LEU A 170 3.38 -20.23 3.38
N SER A 171 4.65 -19.82 3.44
CA SER A 171 5.31 -19.36 4.67
C SER A 171 4.59 -18.22 5.39
N PRO A 172 4.16 -17.13 4.72
CA PRO A 172 3.43 -16.06 5.41
C PRO A 172 2.09 -16.52 5.98
N LYS A 173 1.40 -17.43 5.29
CA LYS A 173 0.15 -18.02 5.78
C LYS A 173 0.39 -18.88 7.01
N ARG A 174 1.38 -19.78 6.95
CA ARG A 174 1.76 -20.67 8.06
C ARG A 174 2.12 -19.87 9.32
N VAL A 175 2.97 -18.85 9.18
CA VAL A 175 3.37 -17.98 10.30
C VAL A 175 2.18 -17.18 10.83
N ALA A 176 1.27 -16.73 9.95
CA ALA A 176 0.06 -16.04 10.36
C ALA A 176 -0.88 -16.93 11.19
N GLU A 177 -1.08 -18.17 10.77
CA GLU A 177 -1.87 -19.17 11.50
C GLU A 177 -1.21 -19.51 12.85
N GLU A 178 0.09 -19.78 12.87
CA GLU A 178 0.86 -20.07 14.07
C GLU A 178 0.77 -18.95 15.12
N LEU A 179 0.92 -17.70 14.68
CA LEU A 179 0.95 -16.55 15.58
C LEU A 179 -0.40 -15.83 15.71
N ASN A 180 -1.46 -16.36 15.09
CA ASN A 180 -2.80 -15.75 15.08
C ASN A 180 -2.76 -14.27 14.68
N VAL A 181 -2.23 -13.99 13.49
CA VAL A 181 -2.23 -12.64 12.85
C VAL A 181 -3.00 -12.66 11.53
N SER A 182 -3.42 -11.49 11.07
CA SER A 182 -4.10 -11.38 9.79
C SER A 182 -3.17 -11.74 8.64
N PHE A 183 -3.67 -12.56 7.70
CA PHE A 183 -3.01 -12.90 6.44
C PHE A 183 -3.86 -12.45 5.25
N ILE A 184 -3.20 -11.86 4.26
CA ILE A 184 -3.78 -11.44 2.98
C ILE A 184 -3.08 -12.20 1.86
N ASP A 185 -3.85 -13.00 1.12
CA ASP A 185 -3.34 -13.79 -0.01
C ASP A 185 -3.25 -12.94 -1.28
N MET A 186 -2.22 -12.09 -1.35
CA MET A 186 -1.97 -11.23 -2.51
C MET A 186 -1.67 -12.04 -3.76
N ASN A 187 -0.98 -13.18 -3.61
CA ASN A 187 -0.67 -14.01 -4.76
C ASN A 187 -1.93 -14.51 -5.43
N LYS A 188 -2.82 -15.16 -4.68
CA LYS A 188 -4.08 -15.69 -5.22
C LYS A 188 -4.91 -14.59 -5.92
N MET A 189 -5.08 -13.44 -5.27
CA MET A 189 -5.89 -12.35 -5.83
C MET A 189 -5.29 -11.82 -7.15
N THR A 190 -3.98 -11.56 -7.16
CA THR A 190 -3.31 -11.01 -8.33
C THR A 190 -3.13 -12.06 -9.45
N HIS A 191 -2.96 -13.34 -9.10
CA HIS A 191 -2.95 -14.46 -10.03
C HIS A 191 -4.30 -14.57 -10.75
N ASP A 192 -5.40 -14.60 -10.00
CA ASP A 192 -6.74 -14.75 -10.57
C ASP A 192 -7.05 -13.59 -11.55
N LEU A 193 -6.71 -12.36 -11.16
CA LEU A 193 -6.87 -11.18 -12.03
C LEU A 193 -6.05 -11.31 -13.32
N VAL A 194 -4.77 -11.67 -13.20
CA VAL A 194 -3.86 -11.74 -14.35
C VAL A 194 -4.26 -12.86 -15.30
N CYS A 195 -4.67 -14.04 -14.80
CA CYS A 195 -5.24 -15.13 -15.60
C CYS A 195 -6.53 -14.69 -16.31
N GLN A 196 -7.45 -14.04 -15.61
CA GLN A 196 -8.70 -13.52 -16.19
C GLN A 196 -8.44 -12.50 -17.32
N MET A 197 -7.40 -11.69 -17.20
CA MET A 197 -7.01 -10.74 -18.23
C MET A 197 -6.34 -11.41 -19.43
N GLY A 198 -5.71 -12.55 -19.22
CA GLY A 198 -4.94 -13.26 -20.23
C GLY A 198 -3.59 -12.62 -20.58
N PRO A 199 -2.78 -13.30 -21.43
CA PRO A 199 -1.39 -12.91 -21.67
C PRO A 199 -1.21 -11.55 -22.34
N GLU A 200 -2.12 -11.11 -23.19
CA GLU A 200 -1.98 -9.84 -23.88
C GLU A 200 -2.47 -8.65 -23.03
N LYS A 201 -3.68 -8.72 -22.49
CA LYS A 201 -4.27 -7.60 -21.75
C LYS A 201 -3.56 -7.34 -20.43
N SER A 202 -3.07 -8.36 -19.74
CA SER A 202 -2.35 -8.21 -18.47
C SER A 202 -1.04 -7.43 -18.59
N LYS A 203 -0.45 -7.31 -19.81
CA LYS A 203 0.73 -6.45 -20.05
C LYS A 203 0.51 -4.99 -19.60
N GLU A 204 -0.74 -4.52 -19.64
CA GLU A 204 -1.08 -3.15 -19.23
C GLU A 204 -0.90 -2.85 -17.73
N LEU A 205 -0.71 -3.88 -16.88
CA LEU A 205 -0.46 -3.72 -15.46
C LEU A 205 1.04 -3.72 -15.09
N TYR A 206 1.88 -4.23 -15.98
CA TYR A 206 3.30 -4.44 -15.72
C TYR A 206 4.19 -3.48 -16.51
N MET A 207 5.47 -3.45 -16.19
CA MET A 207 6.47 -2.68 -16.92
C MET A 207 6.84 -3.37 -18.25
N TRP A 208 5.84 -3.94 -18.91
CA TRP A 208 6.02 -4.67 -20.16
C TRP A 208 6.44 -3.75 -21.31
N ALA A 209 5.78 -2.62 -21.47
CA ALA A 209 6.14 -1.64 -22.49
C ALA A 209 7.56 -1.09 -22.25
N GLY A 210 8.47 -1.39 -23.14
CA GLY A 210 9.87 -0.95 -23.09
C GLY A 210 10.82 -1.82 -22.28
N LYS A 211 10.39 -2.49 -21.20
CA LYS A 211 11.26 -3.33 -20.36
C LYS A 211 11.03 -4.84 -20.49
N LYS A 212 9.90 -5.27 -21.02
CA LYS A 212 9.46 -6.68 -21.04
C LYS A 212 9.48 -7.31 -19.63
N ASP A 213 9.19 -6.51 -18.62
CA ASP A 213 9.27 -6.91 -17.21
C ASP A 213 7.92 -7.47 -16.75
N ASP A 214 7.92 -8.73 -16.37
CA ASP A 214 6.76 -9.50 -15.92
C ASP A 214 6.59 -9.49 -14.38
N THR A 215 7.42 -8.74 -13.68
CA THR A 215 7.44 -8.70 -12.21
C THR A 215 7.01 -7.34 -11.68
N HIS A 216 7.56 -6.25 -12.22
CA HIS A 216 7.32 -4.92 -11.68
C HIS A 216 6.11 -4.26 -12.34
N LEU A 217 5.34 -3.59 -11.51
CA LEU A 217 4.10 -2.94 -11.91
C LEU A 217 4.36 -1.52 -12.45
N ASN A 218 3.53 -1.10 -13.38
CA ASN A 218 3.42 0.30 -13.77
C ASN A 218 2.39 1.03 -12.87
N ILE A 219 2.11 2.30 -13.14
CA ILE A 219 1.17 3.12 -12.38
C ILE A 219 -0.20 2.44 -12.26
N LYS A 220 -0.77 1.97 -13.39
CA LYS A 220 -2.09 1.31 -13.42
C LYS A 220 -2.10 0.03 -12.60
N GLY A 221 -1.12 -0.85 -12.80
CA GLY A 221 -1.02 -2.12 -12.07
C GLY A 221 -0.85 -1.91 -10.57
N SER A 222 -0.02 -0.97 -10.18
CA SER A 222 0.21 -0.66 -8.76
C SER A 222 -1.06 -0.14 -8.08
N ARG A 223 -1.83 0.70 -8.76
CA ARG A 223 -3.09 1.19 -8.24
C ARG A 223 -4.14 0.07 -8.10
N VAL A 224 -4.26 -0.79 -9.11
CA VAL A 224 -5.17 -1.95 -9.08
C VAL A 224 -4.80 -2.89 -7.92
N PHE A 225 -3.51 -3.25 -7.80
CA PHE A 225 -3.06 -4.17 -6.75
C PHE A 225 -3.18 -3.56 -5.35
N ALA A 226 -2.92 -2.25 -5.20
CA ALA A 226 -3.15 -1.56 -3.93
C ALA A 226 -4.64 -1.57 -3.53
N GLY A 227 -5.55 -1.35 -4.48
CA GLY A 227 -6.99 -1.45 -4.25
C GLY A 227 -7.40 -2.85 -3.78
N MET A 228 -6.94 -3.91 -4.48
CA MET A 228 -7.20 -5.30 -4.08
C MET A 228 -6.67 -5.60 -2.68
N ALA A 229 -5.45 -5.16 -2.36
CA ALA A 229 -4.83 -5.34 -1.06
C ALA A 229 -5.68 -4.70 0.05
N ILE A 230 -6.07 -3.43 -0.15
CA ILE A 230 -6.75 -2.69 0.91
C ILE A 230 -8.20 -3.15 1.11
N ASP A 231 -8.88 -3.58 0.05
CA ASP A 231 -10.22 -4.16 0.16
C ASP A 231 -10.19 -5.48 0.95
N ALA A 232 -9.16 -6.31 0.72
CA ALA A 232 -8.97 -7.53 1.49
C ALA A 232 -8.63 -7.23 2.96
N VAL A 233 -7.79 -6.21 3.21
CA VAL A 233 -7.48 -5.73 4.56
C VAL A 233 -8.74 -5.21 5.24
N GLY A 234 -9.55 -4.39 4.59
CA GLY A 234 -10.78 -3.84 5.17
C GLY A 234 -11.80 -4.89 5.58
N LYS A 235 -11.87 -6.01 4.84
CA LYS A 235 -12.70 -7.17 5.21
C LYS A 235 -12.17 -7.91 6.44
N LYS A 236 -10.85 -7.96 6.64
CA LYS A 236 -10.18 -8.64 7.76
C LYS A 236 -10.07 -7.76 9.00
N ILE A 237 -9.95 -6.44 8.81
CA ILE A 237 -9.68 -5.45 9.85
C ILE A 237 -10.69 -4.30 9.68
N PRO A 238 -11.93 -4.47 10.21
CA PRO A 238 -13.01 -3.48 10.07
C PRO A 238 -12.63 -2.08 10.59
N GLU A 239 -11.72 -1.99 11.57
CA GLU A 239 -11.22 -0.74 12.14
C GLU A 239 -10.47 0.11 11.09
N LEU A 240 -9.78 -0.53 10.14
CA LEU A 240 -9.21 0.15 8.96
C LEU A 240 -10.25 0.28 7.85
N GLY A 241 -11.09 -0.73 7.68
CA GLY A 241 -12.12 -0.81 6.62
C GLY A 241 -13.03 0.41 6.56
N LYS A 242 -13.43 0.94 7.72
CA LYS A 242 -14.29 2.13 7.81
C LYS A 242 -13.70 3.42 7.23
N TYR A 243 -12.38 3.48 7.03
CA TYR A 243 -11.69 4.64 6.47
C TYR A 243 -11.36 4.49 4.99
N ILE A 244 -11.59 3.29 4.41
CA ILE A 244 -11.26 3.04 3.01
C ILE A 244 -12.19 3.84 2.10
N ARG A 245 -11.58 4.53 1.14
CA ARG A 245 -12.27 5.29 0.10
C ARG A 245 -11.71 4.96 -1.28
N HIS A 246 -12.56 5.00 -2.28
CA HIS A 246 -12.20 4.73 -3.66
C HIS A 246 -12.52 5.93 -4.56
N PHE A 247 -11.63 6.18 -5.49
CA PHE A 247 -11.78 7.20 -6.53
C PHE A 247 -11.39 6.59 -7.87
N ASP A 248 -12.05 7.02 -8.96
CA ASP A 248 -11.70 6.55 -10.30
C ASP A 248 -10.28 6.97 -10.69
N TYR A 249 -9.87 8.17 -10.26
CA TYR A 249 -8.53 8.72 -10.51
C TYR A 249 -7.98 9.43 -9.27
N VAL A 250 -6.66 9.44 -9.17
CA VAL A 250 -5.94 10.14 -8.11
C VAL A 250 -4.86 11.02 -8.72
N VAL A 251 -4.81 12.26 -8.27
CA VAL A 251 -3.77 13.25 -8.58
C VAL A 251 -2.88 13.43 -7.35
N ALA A 252 -1.58 13.25 -7.50
CA ALA A 252 -0.63 13.37 -6.39
C ALA A 252 0.75 13.81 -6.88
N THR A 253 1.27 14.91 -6.36
CA THR A 253 2.59 15.47 -6.75
C THR A 253 3.76 14.57 -6.38
N ASP A 254 3.59 13.71 -5.38
CA ASP A 254 4.58 12.72 -4.94
C ASP A 254 4.59 11.44 -5.78
N GLY A 255 3.75 11.35 -6.84
CA GLY A 255 3.61 10.21 -7.73
C GLY A 255 2.90 8.99 -7.14
N SER A 256 2.24 9.15 -5.99
CA SER A 256 1.37 8.14 -5.39
C SER A 256 -0.05 8.11 -5.99
N GLY A 257 -0.25 8.83 -7.11
CA GLY A 257 -1.48 8.87 -7.88
C GLY A 257 -1.29 8.43 -9.33
N ASP A 258 -2.39 8.47 -10.08
CA ASP A 258 -2.41 8.17 -11.52
C ASP A 258 -1.75 9.29 -12.32
N PHE A 259 -1.86 10.54 -11.84
CA PHE A 259 -1.36 11.76 -12.46
C PHE A 259 -0.63 12.64 -11.46
N PHE A 260 0.29 13.47 -11.94
CA PHE A 260 0.99 14.45 -11.12
C PHE A 260 0.22 15.76 -10.97
N THR A 261 -0.59 16.13 -11.99
CA THR A 261 -1.36 17.37 -12.02
C THR A 261 -2.82 17.12 -12.37
N LEU A 262 -3.70 18.03 -11.94
CA LEU A 262 -5.11 17.96 -12.28
C LEU A 262 -5.34 18.19 -13.79
N ASP A 263 -4.52 19.01 -14.44
CA ASP A 263 -4.56 19.18 -15.89
C ASP A 263 -4.30 17.90 -16.67
N GLU A 264 -3.33 17.09 -16.24
CA GLU A 264 -3.07 15.76 -16.82
C GLU A 264 -4.28 14.85 -16.67
N ALA A 265 -4.88 14.80 -15.48
CA ALA A 265 -6.06 14.01 -15.21
C ALA A 265 -7.25 14.42 -16.11
N LEU A 266 -7.55 15.72 -16.17
CA LEU A 266 -8.67 16.24 -16.96
C LEU A 266 -8.50 15.97 -18.46
N LYS A 267 -7.27 16.03 -18.98
CA LYS A 267 -6.96 15.67 -20.38
C LYS A 267 -7.13 14.17 -20.67
N ALA A 268 -6.82 13.32 -19.69
CA ALA A 268 -6.89 11.87 -19.85
C ALA A 268 -8.32 11.30 -19.68
N ILE A 269 -9.18 11.99 -18.93
CA ILE A 269 -10.55 11.55 -18.66
C ILE A 269 -11.42 11.76 -19.90
N PRO A 270 -12.11 10.72 -20.41
CA PRO A 270 -13.02 10.87 -21.54
C PRO A 270 -14.15 11.89 -21.25
N ALA A 271 -14.45 12.75 -22.22
CA ALA A 271 -15.35 13.89 -22.05
C ALA A 271 -16.78 13.52 -21.53
N LYS A 272 -17.27 12.32 -21.84
CA LYS A 272 -18.60 11.84 -21.43
C LYS A 272 -18.57 10.87 -20.25
N LYS A 273 -17.42 10.68 -19.59
CA LYS A 273 -17.29 9.78 -18.45
C LYS A 273 -17.67 10.49 -17.16
N LYS A 274 -18.66 9.94 -16.44
CA LYS A 274 -18.90 10.31 -15.04
C LYS A 274 -17.82 9.63 -14.18
N CYS A 275 -17.10 10.41 -13.39
CA CYS A 275 -16.04 9.86 -12.54
C CYS A 275 -15.72 10.78 -11.35
N THR A 276 -15.02 10.18 -10.38
CA THR A 276 -14.50 10.83 -9.18
C THR A 276 -12.99 10.98 -9.27
N VAL A 277 -12.48 12.13 -8.88
CA VAL A 277 -11.04 12.44 -8.87
C VAL A 277 -10.65 12.91 -7.48
N LEU A 278 -9.68 12.25 -6.86
CA LEU A 278 -9.05 12.71 -5.64
C LEU A 278 -7.81 13.54 -5.99
N VAL A 279 -7.70 14.74 -5.43
CA VAL A 279 -6.47 15.52 -5.39
C VAL A 279 -5.89 15.39 -3.99
N ARG A 280 -4.71 14.79 -3.89
CA ARG A 280 -4.06 14.55 -2.60
C ARG A 280 -3.34 15.80 -2.11
N THR A 281 -3.11 15.86 -0.79
CA THR A 281 -2.26 16.89 -0.15
C THR A 281 -1.01 17.17 -0.96
N GLY A 282 -0.73 18.42 -1.24
CA GLY A 282 0.44 18.84 -2.02
C GLY A 282 0.31 20.24 -2.61
N GLN A 283 1.44 20.74 -3.12
CA GLN A 283 1.52 22.02 -3.82
C GLN A 283 1.39 21.77 -5.33
N TYR A 284 0.39 22.37 -5.96
CA TYR A 284 0.11 22.27 -7.40
C TYR A 284 0.32 23.63 -8.07
N SER A 285 0.84 23.62 -9.29
CA SER A 285 1.14 24.86 -10.03
C SER A 285 -0.09 25.69 -10.36
N SER A 286 -1.22 25.05 -10.62
CA SER A 286 -2.47 25.72 -10.97
C SER A 286 -3.69 24.89 -10.61
N LYS A 287 -4.83 25.55 -10.43
CA LYS A 287 -6.15 24.91 -10.38
C LYS A 287 -6.86 25.17 -11.72
N PRO A 288 -6.98 24.15 -12.60
CA PRO A 288 -7.66 24.32 -13.86
C PRO A 288 -9.16 24.50 -13.69
N GLU A 289 -9.80 25.19 -14.65
CA GLU A 289 -11.24 25.28 -14.72
C GLU A 289 -11.85 23.92 -15.11
N ILE A 290 -12.82 23.45 -14.33
CA ILE A 290 -13.50 22.17 -14.54
C ILE A 290 -14.77 22.41 -15.36
N LYS A 291 -14.66 22.28 -16.69
CA LYS A 291 -15.80 22.47 -17.61
C LYS A 291 -16.75 21.26 -17.66
N ASN A 292 -16.21 20.06 -17.38
CA ASN A 292 -16.99 18.83 -17.41
C ASN A 292 -17.71 18.59 -16.08
N LYS A 293 -19.02 18.87 -16.02
CA LYS A 293 -19.87 18.65 -14.83
C LYS A 293 -20.03 17.19 -14.41
N LEU A 294 -19.56 16.23 -15.21
CA LEU A 294 -19.60 14.81 -14.88
C LEU A 294 -18.40 14.39 -14.00
N ILE A 295 -17.41 15.25 -13.82
CA ILE A 295 -16.24 15.00 -12.98
C ILE A 295 -16.50 15.59 -11.59
N GLN A 296 -16.52 14.73 -10.58
CA GLN A 296 -16.54 15.14 -9.18
C GLN A 296 -15.13 15.13 -8.61
N ILE A 297 -14.66 16.29 -8.14
CA ILE A 297 -13.34 16.42 -7.51
C ILE A 297 -13.50 16.47 -6.00
N THR A 298 -12.63 15.71 -5.32
CA THR A 298 -12.42 15.77 -3.87
C THR A 298 -10.97 16.17 -3.63
N GLU A 299 -10.74 17.15 -2.77
CA GLU A 299 -9.40 17.60 -2.38
C GLU A 299 -9.13 17.14 -0.93
N ASP A 300 -7.96 16.56 -0.69
CA ASP A 300 -7.49 16.30 0.67
C ASP A 300 -7.12 17.62 1.37
N GLU A 301 -7.12 17.62 2.69
CA GLU A 301 -6.60 18.74 3.46
C GLU A 301 -5.14 19.03 3.09
N GLY A 302 -4.77 20.32 3.02
CA GLY A 302 -3.42 20.75 2.63
C GLY A 302 -3.14 20.75 1.13
N VAL A 303 -4.18 20.64 0.27
CA VAL A 303 -4.05 20.95 -1.16
C VAL A 303 -3.92 22.46 -1.33
N THR A 304 -2.88 22.91 -2.04
CA THR A 304 -2.63 24.30 -2.35
C THR A 304 -2.30 24.47 -3.84
N TYR A 305 -2.66 25.64 -4.38
CA TYR A 305 -2.45 25.98 -5.79
C TYR A 305 -1.67 27.30 -5.93
N GLY A 306 -0.90 27.44 -7.01
CA GLY A 306 -0.09 28.61 -7.31
C GLY A 306 1.40 28.40 -7.10
N SER A 307 2.21 29.42 -7.37
CA SER A 307 3.66 29.36 -7.13
C SER A 307 3.93 29.20 -5.63
N PRO A 308 4.94 28.41 -5.20
CA PRO A 308 5.33 28.37 -3.81
C PRO A 308 5.65 29.81 -3.35
N VAL A 309 5.04 30.21 -2.25
CA VAL A 309 5.45 31.45 -1.56
C VAL A 309 6.87 31.17 -1.05
N LEU A 310 7.86 31.88 -1.65
CA LEU A 310 9.28 31.80 -1.27
C LEU A 310 9.48 32.32 0.14
#